data_d966c2fc88dcadbd3f7f2904980b14e9
#
_entry.id   d966c2fc88dcadbd3f7f2904980b14e9
#
_cell.length_a   1.000
_cell.length_b   1.000
_cell.length_c   1.000
_cell.angle_alpha   90.00
_cell.angle_beta   90.00
_cell.angle_gamma   90.00
#
_symmetry.space_group_name_H-M   'P 1'
#
loop_
_entity.id
_entity.type
_entity.pdbx_description
1 polymer ?
#
loop_
_entity_poly.entity_id
_entity_poly.type
_entity_poly.pdbx_seq_one_letter_code
_entity_poly.pdbx_strand_id
1 'polypeptide(L)'
;MRVLPPLAIVFLLATPAFAQKAERFALPGDDVAVYNLAGSLKVEPGTDSVSVDVVRGGPDAGRLRIERGEVEGRETLRVVYPARTIDYSGLEPGSSTTLKVREDGTFGDGGEHGRDRNRGETVRIARGGGGLGAHADLTVRVPAGRRVSLYLAVGSVSIANVDGEILVHGHSAPVTATGTRGTLALDVGSGPVRVSGAAGDLSVDTGSGPVEVSGFAGDELSIDTGSGQVTGSDLRAGSIHIDTGSGDIELTAVTCPELALETGSGSIAAEVRGPVRDLALETGSGDISVRAPGSLAGEVEIETSSGEIETDFPIQVTRHARDHVVGRIGQGAGRVAIETGSGDVRLLRSAN
;
A
#
# COMPACT_ATOMS: atom_id res chain seq x y z
N MET A 1 -18.39 51.04 -52.86
CA MET A 1 -17.57 51.26 -51.65
C MET A 1 -18.17 50.40 -50.54
N ARG A 2 -17.55 49.27 -50.21
CA ARG A 2 -17.93 48.41 -49.09
C ARG A 2 -16.97 48.71 -47.92
N VAL A 3 -17.51 49.26 -46.84
CA VAL A 3 -16.75 49.56 -45.62
C VAL A 3 -16.70 48.25 -44.77
N LEU A 4 -15.51 47.75 -44.50
CA LEU A 4 -15.23 46.65 -43.58
C LEU A 4 -15.27 47.18 -42.13
N PRO A 5 -15.87 46.42 -41.16
CA PRO A 5 -15.83 46.81 -39.78
C PRO A 5 -14.45 46.55 -39.14
N PRO A 6 -14.05 47.28 -38.11
CA PRO A 6 -12.75 47.10 -37.48
C PRO A 6 -12.69 45.82 -36.65
N LEU A 7 -11.57 45.10 -36.82
CA LEU A 7 -11.20 43.93 -36.07
C LEU A 7 -10.88 44.28 -34.61
N ALA A 8 -11.73 43.91 -33.68
CA ALA A 8 -11.45 44.08 -32.24
C ALA A 8 -10.44 43.00 -31.78
N ILE A 9 -9.21 43.39 -31.51
CA ILE A 9 -8.19 42.55 -30.89
C ILE A 9 -8.50 42.46 -29.40
N VAL A 10 -9.00 41.32 -28.96
CA VAL A 10 -9.13 40.97 -27.52
C VAL A 10 -7.78 40.54 -26.99
N PHE A 11 -7.13 41.40 -26.23
CA PHE A 11 -5.96 41.03 -25.43
C PHE A 11 -6.43 40.15 -24.26
N LEU A 12 -6.20 38.83 -24.35
CA LEU A 12 -6.28 37.93 -23.19
C LEU A 12 -5.07 38.30 -22.31
N LEU A 13 -5.31 39.01 -21.24
CA LEU A 13 -4.35 39.19 -20.15
C LEU A 13 -4.26 37.83 -19.43
N ALA A 14 -3.19 37.07 -19.72
CA ALA A 14 -2.79 35.94 -18.91
C ALA A 14 -2.42 36.49 -17.52
N THR A 15 -3.27 36.26 -16.52
CA THR A 15 -2.90 36.49 -15.13
C THR A 15 -1.72 35.61 -14.79
N PRO A 16 -0.60 36.14 -14.26
CA PRO A 16 0.49 35.30 -13.81
C PRO A 16 -0.04 34.42 -12.69
N ALA A 17 0.02 33.10 -12.86
CA ALA A 17 -0.12 32.17 -11.77
C ALA A 17 1.01 32.52 -10.78
N PHE A 18 0.65 33.08 -9.63
CA PHE A 18 1.62 33.24 -8.54
C PHE A 18 2.10 31.84 -8.17
N ALA A 19 3.31 31.50 -8.57
CA ALA A 19 3.99 30.31 -8.09
C ALA A 19 4.07 30.43 -6.56
N GLN A 20 3.31 29.63 -5.85
CA GLN A 20 3.33 29.61 -4.39
C GLN A 20 4.75 29.22 -3.98
N LYS A 21 5.38 30.06 -3.15
CA LYS A 21 6.76 29.89 -2.72
C LYS A 21 6.84 28.67 -1.79
N ALA A 22 7.62 27.66 -2.18
CA ALA A 22 7.90 26.53 -1.30
C ALA A 22 8.70 27.01 -0.07
N GLU A 23 8.27 26.57 1.10
CA GLU A 23 8.99 26.79 2.36
C GLU A 23 9.79 25.52 2.68
N ARG A 24 11.11 25.64 2.86
CA ARG A 24 11.99 24.50 3.14
C ARG A 24 12.30 24.39 4.61
N PHE A 25 12.16 23.16 5.14
CA PHE A 25 12.49 22.81 6.52
C PHE A 25 13.47 21.64 6.52
N ALA A 26 14.56 21.77 7.28
CA ALA A 26 15.51 20.68 7.54
C ALA A 26 15.14 19.99 8.85
N LEU A 27 15.15 18.67 8.86
CA LEU A 27 14.89 17.82 10.00
C LEU A 27 16.13 16.95 10.25
N PRO A 28 16.99 17.31 11.22
CA PRO A 28 18.30 16.70 11.38
C PRO A 28 18.28 15.31 12.02
N GLY A 29 17.14 14.86 12.55
CA GLY A 29 17.01 13.56 13.21
C GLY A 29 17.25 12.37 12.28
N ASP A 30 17.64 11.24 12.86
CA ASP A 30 17.75 9.96 12.14
C ASP A 30 16.39 9.27 11.99
N ASP A 31 15.46 9.58 12.88
CA ASP A 31 14.05 9.17 12.88
C ASP A 31 13.18 10.43 12.85
N VAL A 32 12.43 10.57 11.78
CA VAL A 32 11.68 11.79 11.48
C VAL A 32 10.22 11.45 11.17
N ALA A 33 9.29 12.29 11.64
CA ALA A 33 7.88 12.15 11.30
C ALA A 33 7.31 13.41 10.64
N VAL A 34 6.45 13.23 9.63
CA VAL A 34 5.81 14.31 8.88
C VAL A 34 4.29 14.09 8.85
N TYR A 35 3.54 15.10 9.31
CA TYR A 35 2.07 15.03 9.41
C TYR A 35 1.41 16.06 8.52
N ASN A 36 0.44 15.61 7.73
CA ASN A 36 -0.39 16.46 6.88
C ASN A 36 -1.82 15.90 6.78
N LEU A 37 -2.82 16.77 6.91
CA LEU A 37 -4.23 16.33 6.82
C LEU A 37 -4.74 16.26 5.39
N ALA A 38 -4.28 17.13 4.50
CA ALA A 38 -4.78 17.16 3.12
C ALA A 38 -3.71 17.65 2.13
N GLY A 39 -3.61 16.99 0.99
CA GLY A 39 -2.67 17.35 -0.07
C GLY A 39 -1.89 16.15 -0.60
N SER A 40 -0.73 16.38 -1.19
CA SER A 40 0.15 15.34 -1.69
C SER A 40 1.43 15.21 -0.87
N LEU A 41 1.94 13.97 -0.75
CA LEU A 41 3.27 13.65 -0.24
C LEU A 41 4.09 13.05 -1.38
N LYS A 42 5.14 13.73 -1.79
CA LYS A 42 6.15 13.21 -2.69
C LYS A 42 7.42 12.92 -1.91
N VAL A 43 7.92 11.69 -2.01
CA VAL A 43 9.15 11.25 -1.33
C VAL A 43 10.19 10.94 -2.38
N GLU A 44 11.37 11.56 -2.26
CA GLU A 44 12.47 11.42 -3.21
C GLU A 44 13.82 11.36 -2.49
N PRO A 45 14.90 10.89 -3.13
CA PRO A 45 16.20 10.85 -2.50
C PRO A 45 16.69 12.22 -2.05
N GLY A 46 17.34 12.26 -0.90
CA GLY A 46 18.03 13.44 -0.33
C GLY A 46 19.51 13.20 -0.13
N THR A 47 20.24 14.20 0.36
CA THR A 47 21.70 14.13 0.53
C THR A 47 22.17 14.18 1.98
N ASP A 48 21.86 15.22 2.74
CA ASP A 48 22.49 15.47 4.06
C ASP A 48 21.58 15.12 5.24
N SER A 49 20.41 15.74 5.28
CA SER A 49 19.38 15.51 6.27
C SER A 49 18.01 15.41 5.62
N VAL A 50 17.06 14.83 6.31
CA VAL A 50 15.68 14.86 5.83
C VAL A 50 15.26 16.31 5.67
N SER A 51 14.73 16.66 4.51
CA SER A 51 14.22 18.01 4.23
C SER A 51 12.84 17.94 3.62
N VAL A 52 11.99 18.89 3.99
CA VAL A 52 10.61 18.97 3.55
C VAL A 52 10.37 20.33 2.92
N ASP A 53 10.02 20.34 1.65
CA ASP A 53 9.48 21.53 0.98
C ASP A 53 7.96 21.50 1.12
N VAL A 54 7.39 22.57 1.63
CA VAL A 54 5.95 22.75 1.86
C VAL A 54 5.40 23.80 0.93
N VAL A 55 4.41 23.43 0.13
CA VAL A 55 3.64 24.34 -0.71
C VAL A 55 2.20 24.36 -0.19
N ARG A 56 1.78 25.48 0.36
CA ARG A 56 0.39 25.63 0.87
C ARG A 56 -0.54 25.99 -0.27
N GLY A 57 -1.71 25.34 -0.34
CA GLY A 57 -2.70 25.52 -1.40
C GLY A 57 -4.09 25.82 -0.85
N GLY A 58 -4.95 26.34 -1.75
CA GLY A 58 -6.34 26.70 -1.45
C GLY A 58 -6.52 28.18 -1.03
N PRO A 59 -7.78 28.67 -1.00
CA PRO A 59 -8.09 30.06 -0.68
C PRO A 59 -7.70 30.48 0.74
N ASP A 60 -7.68 29.52 1.67
CA ASP A 60 -7.31 29.74 3.08
C ASP A 60 -5.88 29.29 3.41
N ALA A 61 -5.02 29.09 2.41
CA ALA A 61 -3.64 28.57 2.57
C ALA A 61 -2.82 29.32 3.64
N GLY A 62 -3.00 30.63 3.76
CA GLY A 62 -2.31 31.47 4.75
C GLY A 62 -2.69 31.21 6.20
N ARG A 63 -3.75 30.45 6.46
CA ARG A 63 -4.18 30.05 7.81
C ARG A 63 -3.50 28.80 8.33
N LEU A 64 -2.89 28.00 7.43
CA LEU A 64 -2.10 26.83 7.83
C LEU A 64 -0.86 27.27 8.60
N ARG A 65 -0.54 26.56 9.68
CA ARG A 65 0.70 26.74 10.44
C ARG A 65 1.60 25.53 10.18
N ILE A 66 2.88 25.79 9.97
CA ILE A 66 3.88 24.74 9.89
C ILE A 66 4.65 24.76 11.19
N GLU A 67 4.58 23.68 11.93
CA GLU A 67 5.23 23.53 13.22
C GLU A 67 6.30 22.45 13.12
N ARG A 68 7.46 22.74 13.70
CA ARG A 68 8.59 21.82 13.79
C ARG A 68 8.97 21.67 15.25
N GLY A 69 9.37 20.47 15.66
CA GLY A 69 9.82 20.18 17.00
C GLY A 69 9.75 18.70 17.30
N GLU A 70 10.18 18.34 18.48
CA GLU A 70 10.20 16.96 18.95
C GLU A 70 8.83 16.56 19.49
N VAL A 71 8.33 15.38 19.06
CA VAL A 71 7.12 14.73 19.60
C VAL A 71 7.48 13.26 19.85
N GLU A 72 7.27 12.80 21.08
CA GLU A 72 7.56 11.41 21.48
C GLU A 72 9.00 10.96 21.16
N GLY A 73 9.97 11.85 21.28
CA GLY A 73 11.38 11.57 21.04
C GLY A 73 11.80 11.58 19.57
N ARG A 74 10.90 11.97 18.64
CA ARG A 74 11.18 12.07 17.20
C ARG A 74 11.10 13.51 16.72
N GLU A 75 12.01 13.90 15.85
CA GLU A 75 11.94 15.18 15.15
C GLU A 75 10.72 15.16 14.22
N THR A 76 9.83 16.17 14.31
CA THR A 76 8.59 16.21 13.54
C THR A 76 8.42 17.50 12.77
N LEU A 77 7.75 17.39 11.60
CA LEU A 77 7.14 18.51 10.90
C LEU A 77 5.62 18.26 10.80
N ARG A 78 4.85 19.24 11.21
CA ARG A 78 3.39 19.13 11.30
C ARG A 78 2.72 20.29 10.58
N VAL A 79 1.82 19.98 9.65
CA VAL A 79 0.94 20.98 9.06
C VAL A 79 -0.31 21.07 9.91
N VAL A 80 -0.47 22.17 10.65
CA VAL A 80 -1.57 22.38 11.59
C VAL A 80 -2.69 23.16 10.92
N TYR A 81 -3.87 22.57 10.91
CA TYR A 81 -5.08 23.12 10.32
C TYR A 81 -5.98 23.70 11.44
N PRO A 82 -6.19 25.04 11.51
CA PRO A 82 -6.96 25.65 12.59
C PRO A 82 -8.48 25.55 12.36
N ALA A 83 -8.97 24.33 12.06
CA ALA A 83 -10.38 24.08 11.80
C ALA A 83 -10.76 22.61 12.00
N ARG A 84 -12.01 22.36 12.41
CA ARG A 84 -12.57 21.01 12.54
C ARG A 84 -13.20 20.50 11.25
N THR A 85 -13.39 21.35 10.26
CA THR A 85 -13.88 21.00 8.93
C THR A 85 -12.94 21.58 7.89
N ILE A 86 -12.44 20.71 7.01
CA ILE A 86 -11.53 21.06 5.92
C ILE A 86 -12.25 20.77 4.60
N ASP A 87 -12.23 21.73 3.69
CA ASP A 87 -12.70 21.56 2.31
C ASP A 87 -11.49 21.30 1.42
N TYR A 88 -11.36 20.06 0.95
CA TYR A 88 -10.26 19.65 0.09
C TYR A 88 -10.76 19.21 -1.30
N SER A 89 -10.43 20.00 -2.31
CA SER A 89 -10.85 19.79 -3.70
C SER A 89 -10.26 18.54 -4.36
N GLY A 90 -9.18 17.96 -3.79
CA GLY A 90 -8.56 16.73 -4.28
C GLY A 90 -9.32 15.44 -3.95
N LEU A 91 -10.36 15.50 -3.12
CA LEU A 91 -11.27 14.38 -2.90
C LEU A 91 -12.28 14.26 -4.04
N GLU A 92 -12.83 13.05 -4.23
CA GLU A 92 -13.96 12.81 -5.12
C GLU A 92 -15.22 13.58 -4.64
N PRO A 93 -16.07 14.07 -5.55
CA PRO A 93 -17.31 14.75 -5.17
C PRO A 93 -18.17 13.90 -4.24
N GLY A 94 -18.57 14.48 -3.10
CA GLY A 94 -19.39 13.80 -2.10
C GLY A 94 -18.62 12.91 -1.12
N SER A 95 -17.33 12.71 -1.33
CA SER A 95 -16.49 11.96 -0.41
C SER A 95 -16.15 12.78 0.83
N SER A 96 -16.08 12.11 1.96
CA SER A 96 -15.59 12.68 3.21
C SER A 96 -14.96 11.63 4.09
N THR A 97 -14.02 12.06 4.90
CA THR A 97 -13.42 11.24 5.95
C THR A 97 -13.43 11.99 7.28
N THR A 98 -13.31 11.25 8.36
CA THR A 98 -13.30 11.79 9.71
C THR A 98 -12.25 11.06 10.54
N LEU A 99 -11.41 11.83 11.21
CA LEU A 99 -10.34 11.28 12.05
C LEU A 99 -10.15 12.11 13.32
N LYS A 100 -9.41 11.56 14.30
CA LYS A 100 -9.02 12.28 15.50
C LYS A 100 -7.65 12.93 15.28
N VAL A 101 -7.58 14.24 15.54
CA VAL A 101 -6.36 15.05 15.40
C VAL A 101 -6.07 15.72 16.74
N ARG A 102 -4.84 15.61 17.23
CA ARG A 102 -4.41 16.27 18.47
C ARG A 102 -4.18 17.76 18.22
N GLU A 103 -4.16 18.57 19.28
CA GLU A 103 -3.96 20.02 19.17
C GLU A 103 -2.65 20.42 18.49
N ASP A 104 -1.63 19.57 18.59
CA ASP A 104 -0.34 19.76 17.95
C ASP A 104 -0.31 19.33 16.47
N GLY A 105 -1.43 18.84 15.92
CA GLY A 105 -1.56 18.42 14.53
C GLY A 105 -1.18 16.97 14.26
N THR A 106 -0.81 16.19 15.28
CA THR A 106 -0.51 14.75 15.12
C THR A 106 -1.77 13.89 15.09
N PHE A 107 -1.72 12.75 14.41
CA PHE A 107 -2.81 11.77 14.30
C PHE A 107 -2.25 10.39 13.89
N GLY A 108 -3.04 9.35 14.03
CA GLY A 108 -2.70 8.01 13.49
C GLY A 108 -1.76 7.18 14.36
N ASP A 109 -1.00 7.79 15.27
CA ASP A 109 -0.04 7.10 16.15
C ASP A 109 -0.80 6.40 17.29
N GLY A 110 -1.31 5.23 17.02
CA GLY A 110 -1.63 4.32 18.10
C GLY A 110 -0.32 3.71 18.59
N GLY A 111 0.35 4.32 19.61
CA GLY A 111 1.52 3.70 20.22
C GLY A 111 1.26 2.23 20.58
N GLU A 112 2.30 1.42 20.81
CA GLU A 112 2.28 -0.04 21.06
C GLU A 112 1.18 -0.58 21.99
N HIS A 113 0.38 0.28 22.60
CA HIS A 113 -0.69 -0.06 23.54
C HIS A 113 -2.10 0.37 23.10
N GLY A 114 -2.32 0.87 21.88
CA GLY A 114 -3.68 1.13 21.32
C GLY A 114 -4.55 2.15 22.09
N ARG A 115 -4.06 2.70 23.19
CA ARG A 115 -4.85 3.55 24.12
C ARG A 115 -5.00 5.01 23.66
N ASP A 116 -4.19 5.46 22.72
CA ASP A 116 -4.14 6.86 22.29
C ASP A 116 -4.88 7.21 21.00
N ARG A 117 -5.39 6.21 20.28
CA ARG A 117 -6.16 6.43 19.01
C ARG A 117 -7.40 7.32 19.19
N ASN A 118 -7.89 7.48 20.40
CA ASN A 118 -9.12 8.23 20.71
C ASN A 118 -8.88 9.64 21.24
N ARG A 119 -7.63 10.08 21.40
CA ARG A 119 -7.29 11.45 21.86
C ARG A 119 -7.29 12.41 20.70
N GLY A 120 -7.81 13.61 20.92
CA GLY A 120 -7.87 14.70 19.96
C GLY A 120 -9.30 15.09 19.58
N GLU A 121 -9.40 16.16 18.81
CA GLU A 121 -10.66 16.65 18.28
C GLU A 121 -11.03 15.89 16.99
N THR A 122 -12.31 15.72 16.75
CA THR A 122 -12.80 15.14 15.51
C THR A 122 -12.67 16.18 14.39
N VAL A 123 -11.88 15.86 13.37
CA VAL A 123 -11.72 16.66 12.15
C VAL A 123 -12.40 15.93 11.00
N ARG A 124 -13.24 16.65 10.27
CA ARG A 124 -13.87 16.18 9.04
C ARG A 124 -13.20 16.82 7.83
N ILE A 125 -12.81 16.02 6.87
CA ILE A 125 -12.27 16.46 5.58
C ILE A 125 -13.24 16.01 4.49
N ALA A 126 -13.72 16.96 3.68
CA ALA A 126 -14.72 16.68 2.65
C ALA A 126 -14.50 17.56 1.43
N ARG A 127 -15.10 17.21 0.30
CA ARG A 127 -15.14 18.08 -0.87
C ARG A 127 -16.49 18.79 -0.94
N GLY A 128 -16.47 20.15 -0.98
CA GLY A 128 -17.68 20.97 -1.10
C GLY A 128 -18.52 21.05 0.17
N GLY A 129 -17.98 20.63 1.32
CA GLY A 129 -18.68 20.63 2.62
C GLY A 129 -18.61 21.93 3.40
N GLY A 130 -17.99 22.96 2.86
CA GLY A 130 -17.64 24.17 3.60
C GLY A 130 -16.52 23.92 4.62
N GLY A 131 -15.99 24.98 5.22
CA GLY A 131 -14.90 24.90 6.18
C GLY A 131 -13.63 25.56 5.67
N LEU A 132 -12.46 25.12 6.17
CA LEU A 132 -11.16 25.66 5.78
C LEU A 132 -10.77 25.12 4.41
N GLY A 133 -10.77 25.97 3.39
CA GLY A 133 -10.35 25.66 2.03
C GLY A 133 -8.81 25.70 1.90
N ALA A 134 -8.11 24.74 2.51
CA ALA A 134 -6.65 24.72 2.50
C ALA A 134 -6.10 23.29 2.47
N HIS A 135 -4.94 23.14 1.86
CA HIS A 135 -4.13 21.91 1.83
C HIS A 135 -2.64 22.25 1.78
N ALA A 136 -1.79 21.28 1.95
CA ALA A 136 -0.36 21.42 1.75
C ALA A 136 0.19 20.26 0.91
N ASP A 137 0.97 20.60 -0.10
CA ASP A 137 1.73 19.63 -0.89
C ASP A 137 3.17 19.61 -0.39
N LEU A 138 3.63 18.42 -0.02
CA LEU A 138 4.92 18.22 0.62
C LEU A 138 5.85 17.42 -0.30
N THR A 139 7.09 17.90 -0.44
CA THR A 139 8.18 17.11 -1.03
C THR A 139 9.19 16.79 0.05
N VAL A 140 9.27 15.52 0.42
CA VAL A 140 10.16 15.00 1.47
C VAL A 140 11.38 14.39 0.78
N ARG A 141 12.58 14.93 1.06
CA ARG A 141 13.84 14.36 0.57
C ARG A 141 14.50 13.58 1.69
N VAL A 142 14.76 12.32 1.41
CA VAL A 142 15.26 11.37 2.39
C VAL A 142 16.66 10.90 2.01
N PRO A 143 17.69 11.20 2.79
CA PRO A 143 19.01 10.61 2.62
C PRO A 143 18.97 9.09 2.88
N ALA A 144 19.88 8.37 2.26
CA ALA A 144 19.96 6.92 2.45
C ALA A 144 20.14 6.51 3.91
N GLY A 145 19.47 5.41 4.30
CA GLY A 145 19.55 4.83 5.65
C GLY A 145 18.75 5.56 6.74
N ARG A 146 17.92 6.55 6.39
CA ARG A 146 17.07 7.26 7.36
C ARG A 146 15.74 6.55 7.55
N ARG A 147 15.18 6.70 8.76
CA ARG A 147 13.81 6.32 9.10
C ARG A 147 12.89 7.53 8.97
N VAL A 148 11.82 7.38 8.19
CA VAL A 148 10.85 8.46 7.99
C VAL A 148 9.43 7.90 8.08
N SER A 149 8.64 8.46 9.00
CA SER A 149 7.21 8.14 9.14
C SER A 149 6.36 9.28 8.54
N LEU A 150 5.51 8.94 7.60
CA LEU A 150 4.68 9.87 6.84
C LEU A 150 3.20 9.65 7.17
N TYR A 151 2.54 10.69 7.64
CA TYR A 151 1.13 10.65 8.02
C TYR A 151 0.34 11.58 7.10
N LEU A 152 -0.55 11.00 6.29
CA LEU A 152 -1.44 11.73 5.38
C LEU A 152 -2.88 11.28 5.56
N ALA A 153 -3.76 12.19 6.00
CA ALA A 153 -5.15 11.81 6.17
C ALA A 153 -5.86 11.63 4.83
N VAL A 154 -5.77 12.59 3.92
CA VAL A 154 -6.35 12.49 2.58
C VAL A 154 -5.44 13.10 1.51
N GLY A 155 -5.44 12.52 0.33
CA GLY A 155 -4.66 13.01 -0.81
C GLY A 155 -3.94 11.89 -1.52
N SER A 156 -2.65 12.03 -1.83
CA SER A 156 -1.87 10.99 -2.51
C SER A 156 -0.42 10.94 -2.02
N VAL A 157 0.15 9.73 -2.00
CA VAL A 157 1.54 9.51 -1.66
C VAL A 157 2.29 8.94 -2.88
N SER A 158 3.42 9.53 -3.21
CA SER A 158 4.32 9.06 -4.26
C SER A 158 5.74 8.94 -3.72
N ILE A 159 6.32 7.74 -3.77
CA ILE A 159 7.67 7.45 -3.30
C ILE A 159 8.50 6.96 -4.48
N ALA A 160 9.67 7.56 -4.71
CA ALA A 160 10.50 7.16 -5.84
C ALA A 160 11.98 7.09 -5.48
N ASN A 161 12.60 5.92 -5.73
CA ASN A 161 14.05 5.68 -5.64
C ASN A 161 14.67 5.99 -4.26
N VAL A 162 13.91 5.79 -3.19
CA VAL A 162 14.37 6.06 -1.82
C VAL A 162 14.99 4.80 -1.23
N ASP A 163 16.08 4.99 -0.50
CA ASP A 163 16.79 3.95 0.24
C ASP A 163 16.73 4.26 1.75
N GLY A 164 16.04 3.46 2.52
CA GLY A 164 15.85 3.68 3.96
C GLY A 164 14.66 2.90 4.54
N GLU A 165 14.25 3.30 5.71
CA GLU A 165 13.06 2.76 6.38
C GLU A 165 11.92 3.77 6.26
N ILE A 166 10.98 3.50 5.36
CA ILE A 166 9.86 4.40 5.06
C ILE A 166 8.56 3.78 5.56
N LEU A 167 7.89 4.49 6.46
CA LEU A 167 6.58 4.14 6.98
C LEU A 167 5.56 5.16 6.48
N VAL A 168 4.47 4.69 5.88
CA VAL A 168 3.38 5.55 5.43
C VAL A 168 2.10 5.15 6.15
N HIS A 169 1.48 6.13 6.80
CA HIS A 169 0.16 6.00 7.42
C HIS A 169 -0.83 6.88 6.67
N GLY A 170 -1.60 6.28 5.78
CA GLY A 170 -2.62 6.93 4.97
C GLY A 170 -4.03 6.58 5.44
N HIS A 171 -4.90 7.58 5.69
CA HIS A 171 -6.28 7.24 6.03
C HIS A 171 -7.15 7.01 4.78
N SER A 172 -7.08 7.93 3.81
CA SER A 172 -7.72 7.77 2.50
C SER A 172 -6.82 8.40 1.44
N ALA A 173 -5.81 7.64 1.02
CA ALA A 173 -4.77 8.13 0.12
C ALA A 173 -4.22 7.01 -0.75
N PRO A 174 -4.36 7.08 -2.08
CA PRO A 174 -3.60 6.21 -2.97
C PRO A 174 -2.10 6.36 -2.75
N VAL A 175 -1.40 5.22 -2.73
CA VAL A 175 0.05 5.16 -2.57
C VAL A 175 0.69 4.55 -3.82
N THR A 176 1.71 5.21 -4.34
CA THR A 176 2.54 4.66 -5.42
C THR A 176 4.00 4.70 -4.97
N ALA A 177 4.66 3.54 -4.95
CA ALA A 177 6.08 3.42 -4.62
C ALA A 177 6.86 2.77 -5.76
N THR A 178 7.98 3.34 -6.14
CA THR A 178 8.79 2.85 -7.26
C THR A 178 10.27 2.86 -6.89
N GLY A 179 10.96 1.74 -7.10
CA GLY A 179 12.41 1.63 -6.97
C GLY A 179 12.93 1.87 -5.54
N THR A 180 12.14 1.54 -4.52
CA THR A 180 12.54 1.69 -3.11
C THR A 180 13.53 0.59 -2.69
N ARG A 181 14.36 0.90 -1.72
CA ARG A 181 15.30 -0.05 -1.08
C ARG A 181 15.22 0.07 0.43
N GLY A 182 15.51 -1.03 1.12
CA GLY A 182 15.36 -1.11 2.58
C GLY A 182 13.96 -1.54 2.99
N THR A 183 13.41 -0.98 4.04
CA THR A 183 12.08 -1.35 4.55
C THR A 183 11.03 -0.35 4.08
N LEU A 184 9.97 -0.87 3.46
CA LEU A 184 8.78 -0.08 3.09
C LEU A 184 7.55 -0.66 3.79
N ALA A 185 6.98 0.09 4.73
CA ALA A 185 5.74 -0.26 5.43
C ALA A 185 4.63 0.73 5.06
N LEU A 186 3.54 0.22 4.53
CA LEU A 186 2.38 0.99 4.07
C LEU A 186 1.14 0.56 4.85
N ASP A 187 0.62 1.44 5.70
CA ASP A 187 -0.65 1.29 6.43
C ASP A 187 -1.66 2.28 5.83
N VAL A 188 -2.64 1.78 5.09
CA VAL A 188 -3.56 2.60 4.31
C VAL A 188 -5.00 2.20 4.59
N GLY A 189 -5.79 3.08 5.21
CA GLY A 189 -7.19 2.78 5.51
C GLY A 189 -8.02 2.51 4.24
N SER A 190 -7.81 3.29 3.19
CA SER A 190 -8.47 3.07 1.89
C SER A 190 -7.73 3.73 0.72
N GLY A 191 -7.81 3.11 -0.44
CA GLY A 191 -7.20 3.58 -1.69
C GLY A 191 -6.26 2.53 -2.30
N PRO A 192 -6.00 2.62 -3.59
CA PRO A 192 -5.10 1.70 -4.26
C PRO A 192 -3.65 1.87 -3.79
N VAL A 193 -2.97 0.74 -3.60
CA VAL A 193 -1.54 0.67 -3.34
C VAL A 193 -0.84 0.03 -4.54
N ARG A 194 0.16 0.73 -5.08
CA ARG A 194 0.99 0.22 -6.19
C ARG A 194 2.45 0.30 -5.82
N VAL A 195 3.13 -0.84 -5.86
CA VAL A 195 4.57 -0.94 -5.58
C VAL A 195 5.27 -1.57 -6.78
N SER A 196 6.31 -0.94 -7.27
CA SER A 196 7.09 -1.46 -8.39
C SER A 196 8.60 -1.36 -8.14
N GLY A 197 9.32 -2.46 -8.40
CA GLY A 197 10.79 -2.50 -8.28
C GLY A 197 11.30 -2.25 -6.86
N ALA A 198 10.57 -2.65 -5.84
CA ALA A 198 11.01 -2.54 -4.45
C ALA A 198 12.01 -3.67 -4.12
N ALA A 199 13.02 -3.33 -3.30
CA ALA A 199 14.05 -4.26 -2.83
C ALA A 199 14.25 -4.12 -1.31
N GLY A 200 14.25 -5.24 -0.59
CA GLY A 200 14.28 -5.33 0.87
C GLY A 200 12.96 -5.84 1.42
N ASP A 201 12.51 -5.34 2.57
CA ASP A 201 11.26 -5.81 3.18
C ASP A 201 10.08 -4.91 2.77
N LEU A 202 8.98 -5.55 2.41
CA LEU A 202 7.73 -4.86 2.05
C LEU A 202 6.58 -5.38 2.89
N SER A 203 5.95 -4.46 3.63
CA SER A 203 4.71 -4.71 4.37
C SER A 203 3.62 -3.76 3.88
N VAL A 204 2.46 -4.30 3.54
CA VAL A 204 1.28 -3.52 3.15
C VAL A 204 0.10 -3.97 4.00
N ASP A 205 -0.47 -3.04 4.75
CA ASP A 205 -1.72 -3.20 5.48
C ASP A 205 -2.74 -2.22 4.88
N THR A 206 -3.88 -2.72 4.41
CA THR A 206 -4.92 -1.83 3.89
C THR A 206 -6.32 -2.31 4.28
N GLY A 207 -7.14 -1.39 4.76
CA GLY A 207 -8.54 -1.72 5.08
C GLY A 207 -9.36 -2.05 3.83
N SER A 208 -9.14 -1.31 2.74
CA SER A 208 -9.82 -1.56 1.46
C SER A 208 -9.13 -0.87 0.29
N GLY A 209 -9.07 -1.53 -0.82
CA GLY A 209 -8.46 -1.06 -2.05
C GLY A 209 -7.56 -2.12 -2.68
N PRO A 210 -7.39 -2.09 -3.99
CA PRO A 210 -6.52 -3.04 -4.67
C PRO A 210 -5.06 -2.80 -4.32
N VAL A 211 -4.31 -3.90 -4.15
CA VAL A 211 -2.86 -3.90 -3.97
C VAL A 211 -2.20 -4.52 -5.19
N GLU A 212 -1.28 -3.80 -5.79
CA GLU A 212 -0.51 -4.25 -6.95
C GLU A 212 0.98 -4.17 -6.63
N VAL A 213 1.69 -5.31 -6.70
CA VAL A 213 3.14 -5.40 -6.47
C VAL A 213 3.83 -6.01 -7.68
N SER A 214 4.83 -5.33 -8.23
CA SER A 214 5.57 -5.82 -9.40
C SER A 214 7.08 -5.66 -9.25
N GLY A 215 7.83 -6.68 -9.70
CA GLY A 215 9.30 -6.64 -9.68
C GLY A 215 9.89 -6.54 -8.28
N PHE A 216 9.30 -7.18 -7.29
CA PHE A 216 9.81 -7.20 -5.92
C PHE A 216 11.00 -8.17 -5.78
N ALA A 217 12.02 -7.74 -5.02
CA ALA A 217 13.18 -8.58 -4.68
C ALA A 217 13.63 -8.32 -3.24
N GLY A 218 13.39 -9.25 -2.32
CA GLY A 218 13.72 -9.04 -0.90
C GLY A 218 13.60 -10.30 -0.06
N ASP A 219 13.67 -10.12 1.24
CA ASP A 219 13.57 -11.23 2.19
C ASP A 219 12.10 -11.54 2.53
N GLU A 220 11.30 -10.52 2.80
CA GLU A 220 9.91 -10.69 3.22
C GLU A 220 8.96 -9.79 2.42
N LEU A 221 7.87 -10.38 1.93
CA LEU A 221 6.70 -9.68 1.39
C LEU A 221 5.47 -10.07 2.21
N SER A 222 4.89 -9.12 2.91
CA SER A 222 3.66 -9.29 3.69
C SER A 222 2.58 -8.35 3.19
N ILE A 223 1.39 -8.86 2.87
CA ILE A 223 0.23 -8.06 2.48
C ILE A 223 -0.97 -8.53 3.29
N ASP A 224 -1.59 -7.61 4.00
CA ASP A 224 -2.86 -7.79 4.69
C ASP A 224 -3.89 -6.79 4.14
N THR A 225 -5.05 -7.27 3.74
CA THR A 225 -6.12 -6.38 3.26
C THR A 225 -7.49 -6.87 3.71
N GLY A 226 -8.28 -5.96 4.29
CA GLY A 226 -9.65 -6.31 4.69
C GLY A 226 -10.54 -6.66 3.51
N SER A 227 -10.44 -5.90 2.41
CA SER A 227 -11.16 -6.19 1.18
C SER A 227 -10.50 -5.50 -0.02
N GLY A 228 -9.92 -6.25 -0.89
CA GLY A 228 -9.25 -5.75 -2.07
C GLY A 228 -8.60 -6.89 -2.84
N GLN A 229 -8.61 -6.78 -4.14
CA GLN A 229 -7.84 -7.69 -4.98
C GLN A 229 -6.35 -7.45 -4.76
N VAL A 230 -5.59 -8.54 -4.61
CA VAL A 230 -4.13 -8.50 -4.58
C VAL A 230 -3.58 -9.07 -5.88
N THR A 231 -2.80 -8.29 -6.60
CA THR A 231 -2.11 -8.73 -7.81
C THR A 231 -0.60 -8.60 -7.64
N GLY A 232 0.12 -9.66 -8.00
CA GLY A 232 1.57 -9.71 -7.92
C GLY A 232 2.24 -10.25 -9.18
N SER A 233 3.35 -9.65 -9.60
CA SER A 233 4.11 -10.13 -10.74
C SER A 233 5.63 -9.99 -10.53
N ASP A 234 6.39 -11.00 -11.01
CA ASP A 234 7.85 -11.03 -10.87
C ASP A 234 8.32 -10.84 -9.42
N LEU A 235 7.79 -11.64 -8.51
CA LEU A 235 8.10 -11.60 -7.08
C LEU A 235 9.22 -12.59 -6.74
N ARG A 236 10.28 -12.09 -6.11
CA ARG A 236 11.38 -12.87 -5.56
C ARG A 236 11.57 -12.56 -4.09
N ALA A 237 11.32 -13.54 -3.23
CA ALA A 237 11.39 -13.35 -1.78
C ALA A 237 11.92 -14.59 -1.05
N GLY A 238 12.36 -14.43 0.17
CA GLY A 238 12.56 -15.52 1.13
C GLY A 238 11.23 -16.10 1.59
N SER A 239 10.25 -15.22 1.88
CA SER A 239 8.88 -15.59 2.21
C SER A 239 7.88 -14.60 1.63
N ILE A 240 6.70 -15.11 1.24
CA ILE A 240 5.55 -14.31 0.81
C ILE A 240 4.35 -14.74 1.64
N HIS A 241 3.74 -13.79 2.32
CA HIS A 241 2.50 -13.97 3.05
C HIS A 241 1.46 -12.95 2.59
N ILE A 242 0.31 -13.42 2.13
CA ILE A 242 -0.79 -12.56 1.69
C ILE A 242 -2.08 -13.05 2.32
N ASP A 243 -2.75 -12.15 3.04
CA ASP A 243 -4.06 -12.37 3.64
C ASP A 243 -5.06 -11.32 3.12
N THR A 244 -6.23 -11.75 2.73
CA THR A 244 -7.33 -10.85 2.39
C THR A 244 -8.66 -11.37 2.93
N GLY A 245 -9.42 -10.52 3.60
CA GLY A 245 -10.74 -10.92 4.11
C GLY A 245 -11.72 -11.24 2.98
N SER A 246 -11.67 -10.48 1.88
CA SER A 246 -12.49 -10.76 0.69
C SER A 246 -11.89 -10.09 -0.55
N GLY A 247 -11.32 -10.84 -1.40
CA GLY A 247 -10.70 -10.40 -2.64
C GLY A 247 -9.95 -11.56 -3.28
N ASP A 248 -9.77 -11.49 -4.57
CA ASP A 248 -8.97 -12.47 -5.29
C ASP A 248 -7.49 -12.19 -5.09
N ILE A 249 -6.68 -13.26 -5.03
CA ILE A 249 -5.23 -13.19 -5.03
C ILE A 249 -4.74 -13.77 -6.37
N GLU A 250 -4.07 -12.94 -7.16
CA GLU A 250 -3.51 -13.34 -8.44
C GLU A 250 -2.00 -13.05 -8.49
N LEU A 251 -1.19 -14.10 -8.50
CA LEU A 251 0.26 -13.99 -8.53
C LEU A 251 0.86 -14.66 -9.76
N THR A 252 1.75 -13.96 -10.43
CA THR A 252 2.47 -14.49 -11.60
C THR A 252 3.98 -14.39 -11.40
N ALA A 253 4.71 -15.39 -11.90
CA ALA A 253 6.16 -15.42 -11.85
C ALA A 253 6.77 -15.33 -10.44
N VAL A 254 6.22 -16.08 -9.49
CA VAL A 254 6.68 -16.10 -8.09
C VAL A 254 7.88 -17.04 -7.92
N THR A 255 8.90 -16.57 -7.22
CA THR A 255 10.06 -17.34 -6.80
C THR A 255 10.29 -17.11 -5.30
N CYS A 256 9.84 -18.04 -4.48
CA CYS A 256 10.08 -18.04 -3.03
C CYS A 256 10.06 -19.47 -2.48
N PRO A 257 10.84 -19.77 -1.44
CA PRO A 257 10.77 -21.06 -0.76
C PRO A 257 9.54 -21.22 0.14
N GLU A 258 8.95 -20.12 0.62
CA GLU A 258 7.79 -20.12 1.51
C GLU A 258 6.69 -19.22 0.95
N LEU A 259 5.54 -19.81 0.58
CA LEU A 259 4.40 -19.10 0.02
C LEU A 259 3.14 -19.44 0.80
N ALA A 260 2.56 -18.45 1.48
CA ALA A 260 1.30 -18.55 2.19
C ALA A 260 0.30 -17.52 1.63
N LEU A 261 -0.83 -17.99 1.11
CA LEU A 261 -1.90 -17.17 0.56
C LEU A 261 -3.22 -17.57 1.20
N GLU A 262 -3.91 -16.58 1.79
CA GLU A 262 -5.17 -16.78 2.46
C GLU A 262 -6.22 -15.76 1.97
N THR A 263 -7.46 -16.22 1.78
CA THR A 263 -8.59 -15.33 1.53
C THR A 263 -9.85 -15.88 2.17
N GLY A 264 -10.63 -15.04 2.84
CA GLY A 264 -11.90 -15.47 3.41
C GLY A 264 -12.95 -15.82 2.34
N SER A 265 -13.02 -15.03 1.28
CA SER A 265 -13.90 -15.29 0.13
C SER A 265 -13.37 -14.64 -1.14
N GLY A 266 -12.73 -15.40 -1.93
CA GLY A 266 -12.11 -15.02 -3.19
C GLY A 266 -11.37 -16.21 -3.76
N SER A 267 -10.95 -16.13 -4.98
CA SER A 267 -10.15 -17.16 -5.63
C SER A 267 -8.65 -16.88 -5.48
N ILE A 268 -7.86 -17.93 -5.43
CA ILE A 268 -6.41 -17.86 -5.41
C ILE A 268 -5.87 -18.43 -6.72
N ALA A 269 -5.13 -17.60 -7.46
CA ALA A 269 -4.39 -18.04 -8.65
C ALA A 269 -2.91 -17.70 -8.48
N ALA A 270 -2.02 -18.71 -8.53
CA ALA A 270 -0.59 -18.50 -8.38
C ALA A 270 0.24 -19.28 -9.42
N GLU A 271 1.20 -18.60 -10.04
CA GLU A 271 2.22 -19.24 -10.88
C GLU A 271 3.59 -19.15 -10.19
N VAL A 272 4.07 -20.29 -9.73
CA VAL A 272 5.36 -20.42 -9.04
C VAL A 272 6.42 -20.93 -10.02
N ARG A 273 7.58 -20.27 -10.06
CA ARG A 273 8.68 -20.60 -10.99
C ARG A 273 9.91 -21.19 -10.34
N GLY A 274 10.08 -21.03 -9.05
CA GLY A 274 11.23 -21.51 -8.29
C GLY A 274 10.92 -22.73 -7.42
N PRO A 275 11.94 -23.29 -6.76
CA PRO A 275 11.72 -24.34 -5.77
C PRO A 275 10.91 -23.78 -4.59
N VAL A 276 9.84 -24.49 -4.24
CA VAL A 276 9.00 -24.21 -3.07
C VAL A 276 9.23 -25.30 -2.04
N ARG A 277 9.45 -24.91 -0.80
CA ARG A 277 9.59 -25.81 0.33
C ARG A 277 8.29 -25.90 1.12
N ASP A 278 7.63 -24.76 1.31
CA ASP A 278 6.36 -24.66 2.03
C ASP A 278 5.35 -23.86 1.18
N LEU A 279 4.26 -24.54 0.81
CA LEU A 279 3.17 -23.96 0.02
C LEU A 279 1.87 -24.13 0.80
N ALA A 280 1.31 -23.05 1.30
CA ALA A 280 0.04 -23.02 2.03
C ALA A 280 -0.94 -22.10 1.31
N LEU A 281 -2.06 -22.64 0.82
CA LEU A 281 -3.10 -21.91 0.12
C LEU A 281 -4.45 -22.21 0.77
N GLU A 282 -5.15 -21.18 1.22
CA GLU A 282 -6.42 -21.34 1.91
C GLU A 282 -7.46 -20.33 1.42
N THR A 283 -8.68 -20.81 1.17
CA THR A 283 -9.83 -19.93 0.95
C THR A 283 -11.10 -20.50 1.61
N GLY A 284 -11.89 -19.64 2.21
CA GLY A 284 -13.18 -20.05 2.75
C GLY A 284 -14.21 -20.39 1.65
N SER A 285 -14.18 -19.65 0.55
CA SER A 285 -15.03 -19.92 -0.62
C SER A 285 -14.44 -19.30 -1.88
N GLY A 286 -14.05 -20.12 -2.80
CA GLY A 286 -13.46 -19.75 -4.07
C GLY A 286 -12.59 -20.88 -4.60
N ASP A 287 -12.20 -20.78 -5.86
CA ASP A 287 -11.32 -21.75 -6.49
C ASP A 287 -9.86 -21.47 -6.15
N ILE A 288 -9.07 -22.51 -6.00
CA ILE A 288 -7.62 -22.42 -5.88
C ILE A 288 -6.97 -23.04 -7.12
N SER A 289 -6.20 -22.26 -7.86
CA SER A 289 -5.44 -22.72 -9.01
C SER A 289 -3.96 -22.37 -8.85
N VAL A 290 -3.12 -23.37 -8.68
CA VAL A 290 -1.68 -23.14 -8.58
C VAL A 290 -0.93 -23.91 -9.66
N ARG A 291 -0.03 -23.20 -10.35
CA ARG A 291 0.94 -23.78 -11.28
C ARG A 291 2.30 -23.78 -10.62
N ALA A 292 2.87 -24.96 -10.47
CA ALA A 292 4.16 -25.13 -9.82
C ALA A 292 5.16 -25.89 -10.71
N PRO A 293 6.47 -25.69 -10.53
CA PRO A 293 7.47 -26.40 -11.32
C PRO A 293 7.41 -27.90 -11.08
N GLY A 294 7.74 -28.69 -12.10
CA GLY A 294 7.74 -30.16 -12.02
C GLY A 294 8.70 -30.74 -10.96
N SER A 295 9.55 -29.90 -10.37
CA SER A 295 10.44 -30.23 -9.25
C SER A 295 9.76 -30.13 -7.88
N LEU A 296 8.49 -29.71 -7.79
CA LEU A 296 7.74 -29.71 -6.53
C LEU A 296 7.76 -31.09 -5.90
N ALA A 297 8.15 -31.18 -4.63
CA ALA A 297 8.27 -32.43 -3.92
C ALA A 297 8.10 -32.24 -2.41
N GLY A 298 7.31 -33.10 -1.79
CA GLY A 298 7.03 -33.02 -0.35
C GLY A 298 5.77 -33.77 0.06
N GLU A 299 5.37 -33.60 1.31
CA GLU A 299 4.07 -34.04 1.80
C GLU A 299 2.97 -33.15 1.22
N VAL A 300 1.86 -33.76 0.82
CA VAL A 300 0.75 -33.08 0.18
C VAL A 300 -0.53 -33.38 0.93
N GLU A 301 -1.27 -32.33 1.26
CA GLU A 301 -2.62 -32.38 1.78
C GLU A 301 -3.47 -31.40 0.99
N ILE A 302 -4.52 -31.88 0.33
CA ILE A 302 -5.45 -31.07 -0.44
C ILE A 302 -6.86 -31.40 0.03
N GLU A 303 -7.63 -30.39 0.43
CA GLU A 303 -8.98 -30.54 0.93
C GLU A 303 -9.94 -29.54 0.30
N THR A 304 -11.15 -30.00 0.00
CA THR A 304 -12.30 -29.15 -0.36
C THR A 304 -13.55 -29.75 0.28
N SER A 305 -14.41 -28.92 0.89
CA SER A 305 -15.67 -29.45 1.44
C SER A 305 -16.72 -29.69 0.36
N SER A 306 -16.69 -28.89 -0.73
CA SER A 306 -17.56 -29.09 -1.88
C SER A 306 -16.91 -28.56 -3.17
N GLY A 307 -16.30 -29.45 -3.93
CA GLY A 307 -15.59 -29.15 -5.17
C GLY A 307 -14.88 -30.38 -5.71
N GLU A 308 -14.07 -30.18 -6.73
CA GLU A 308 -13.26 -31.22 -7.34
C GLU A 308 -11.77 -30.90 -7.16
N ILE A 309 -10.97 -31.97 -6.97
CA ILE A 309 -9.51 -31.87 -6.87
C ILE A 309 -8.92 -32.41 -8.16
N GLU A 310 -8.19 -31.55 -8.88
CA GLU A 310 -7.46 -31.87 -10.10
C GLU A 310 -5.95 -31.66 -9.91
N THR A 311 -5.12 -32.62 -10.32
CA THR A 311 -3.68 -32.46 -10.26
C THR A 311 -2.96 -33.21 -11.39
N ASP A 312 -1.92 -32.55 -11.94
CA ASP A 312 -0.95 -33.15 -12.90
C ASP A 312 0.20 -33.88 -12.20
N PHE A 313 0.33 -33.73 -10.88
CA PHE A 313 1.44 -34.32 -10.14
C PHE A 313 1.15 -35.78 -9.78
N PRO A 314 2.14 -36.70 -9.93
CA PRO A 314 2.01 -38.08 -9.46
C PRO A 314 2.09 -38.11 -7.94
N ILE A 315 0.96 -38.22 -7.27
CA ILE A 315 0.88 -38.31 -5.81
C ILE A 315 0.93 -39.79 -5.41
N GLN A 316 1.86 -40.14 -4.52
CA GLN A 316 1.84 -41.40 -3.80
C GLN A 316 0.80 -41.26 -2.65
N VAL A 317 -0.43 -41.62 -2.96
CA VAL A 317 -1.56 -41.38 -2.09
C VAL A 317 -1.56 -42.31 -0.87
N THR A 318 -1.68 -41.74 0.32
CA THR A 318 -1.88 -42.48 1.59
C THR A 318 -3.35 -42.46 2.05
N ARG A 319 -4.09 -41.41 1.68
CA ARG A 319 -5.54 -41.31 1.88
C ARG A 319 -6.16 -40.65 0.65
N HIS A 320 -7.23 -41.21 0.15
CA HIS A 320 -7.98 -40.67 -0.98
C HIS A 320 -9.48 -40.71 -0.68
N ALA A 321 -10.11 -39.54 -0.65
CA ALA A 321 -11.53 -39.33 -0.71
C ALA A 321 -11.82 -38.39 -1.89
N ARG A 322 -13.06 -38.18 -2.24
CA ARG A 322 -13.43 -37.27 -3.34
C ARG A 322 -13.00 -35.83 -3.06
N ASP A 323 -13.02 -35.45 -1.81
CA ASP A 323 -12.84 -34.14 -1.24
C ASP A 323 -11.54 -33.96 -0.45
N HIS A 324 -10.74 -35.04 -0.31
CA HIS A 324 -9.51 -35.01 0.50
C HIS A 324 -8.45 -35.97 -0.05
N VAL A 325 -7.29 -35.41 -0.37
CA VAL A 325 -6.12 -36.15 -0.88
C VAL A 325 -4.93 -35.90 0.02
N VAL A 326 -4.42 -36.95 0.64
CA VAL A 326 -3.18 -36.91 1.43
C VAL A 326 -2.16 -37.87 0.83
N GLY A 327 -0.94 -37.44 0.68
CA GLY A 327 0.10 -38.23 0.08
C GLY A 327 1.45 -37.54 0.01
N ARG A 328 2.24 -37.94 -0.99
CA ARG A 328 3.58 -37.38 -1.22
C ARG A 328 3.83 -37.19 -2.72
N ILE A 329 4.39 -36.07 -3.08
CA ILE A 329 4.94 -35.79 -4.40
C ILE A 329 6.46 -35.95 -4.34
N GLY A 330 7.04 -36.81 -5.17
CA GLY A 330 8.51 -37.01 -5.26
C GLY A 330 9.17 -37.44 -3.95
N GLN A 331 10.44 -37.04 -3.76
CA GLN A 331 11.28 -37.46 -2.60
C GLN A 331 11.73 -36.28 -1.74
N GLY A 332 11.15 -35.08 -1.92
CA GLY A 332 11.52 -33.89 -1.16
C GLY A 332 10.98 -33.87 0.26
N ALA A 333 11.47 -32.93 1.06
CA ALA A 333 11.01 -32.66 2.43
C ALA A 333 10.07 -31.45 2.52
N GLY A 334 9.53 -30.99 1.40
CA GLY A 334 8.59 -29.87 1.37
C GLY A 334 7.21 -30.22 1.91
N ARG A 335 6.38 -29.21 2.04
CA ARG A 335 4.96 -29.32 2.41
C ARG A 335 4.10 -28.56 1.40
N VAL A 336 3.00 -29.15 1.03
CA VAL A 336 1.96 -28.56 0.20
C VAL A 336 0.63 -28.76 0.91
N ALA A 337 0.04 -27.69 1.39
CA ALA A 337 -1.26 -27.65 2.04
C ALA A 337 -2.18 -26.74 1.22
N ILE A 338 -3.29 -27.27 0.71
CA ILE A 338 -4.25 -26.53 -0.07
C ILE A 338 -5.65 -26.83 0.45
N GLU A 339 -6.38 -25.82 0.89
CA GLU A 339 -7.69 -25.96 1.48
C GLU A 339 -8.70 -24.95 0.91
N THR A 340 -9.89 -25.42 0.56
CA THR A 340 -11.03 -24.57 0.27
C THR A 340 -12.30 -25.10 0.90
N GLY A 341 -13.11 -24.21 1.47
CA GLY A 341 -14.42 -24.60 1.99
C GLY A 341 -15.40 -24.94 0.86
N SER A 342 -15.42 -24.15 -0.20
CA SER A 342 -16.25 -24.44 -1.39
C SER A 342 -15.61 -23.87 -2.65
N GLY A 343 -15.18 -24.74 -3.52
CA GLY A 343 -14.51 -24.41 -4.79
C GLY A 343 -13.65 -25.56 -5.27
N ASP A 344 -13.21 -25.49 -6.48
CA ASP A 344 -12.31 -26.47 -7.08
C ASP A 344 -10.86 -26.17 -6.73
N VAL A 345 -10.08 -27.23 -6.54
CA VAL A 345 -8.62 -27.13 -6.36
C VAL A 345 -7.89 -27.68 -7.57
N ARG A 346 -7.05 -26.88 -8.19
CA ARG A 346 -6.19 -27.28 -9.30
C ARG A 346 -4.73 -27.10 -8.99
N LEU A 347 -4.01 -28.20 -8.80
CA LEU A 347 -2.55 -28.23 -8.64
C LEU A 347 -1.90 -28.72 -9.94
N LEU A 348 -1.42 -27.78 -10.76
CA LEU A 348 -0.97 -28.04 -12.12
C LEU A 348 0.54 -27.85 -12.26
N ARG A 349 1.15 -28.53 -13.25
CA ARG A 349 2.55 -28.29 -13.59
C ARG A 349 2.71 -27.08 -14.49
N SER A 350 3.71 -26.26 -14.20
CA SER A 350 4.12 -25.21 -15.14
C SER A 350 4.65 -25.87 -16.42
N ALA A 351 4.27 -25.33 -17.57
CA ALA A 351 4.89 -25.71 -18.83
C ALA A 351 6.36 -25.29 -18.81
N ASN A 352 7.25 -26.22 -19.20
CA ASN A 352 8.69 -25.97 -19.32
C ASN A 352 8.99 -24.93 -20.41
#